data_2d949f36842dd033b2116b6b4b9bbf8d
#
_entry.id   2d949f36842dd033b2116b6b4b9bbf8d
#
_cell.length_a   1.000
_cell.length_b   1.000
_cell.length_c   1.000
_cell.angle_alpha   90.00
_cell.angle_beta   90.00
_cell.angle_gamma   90.00
#
_symmetry.space_group_name_H-M   'P 1'
#
loop_
_entity.id
_entity.type
_entity.pdbx_description
1 polymer ?
#
loop_
_entity_poly.entity_id
_entity_poly.type
_entity_poly.pdbx_seq_one_letter_code
_entity_poly.pdbx_strand_id
1 'polypeptide(L)'
;MGASTGIGKALALKYAKQNVILGLAARRVELLENVAKACRQSSAITHIYKVDVTNEKDCSKSATEFVKIAGGIDIVIANSGVGRNDDILSGSSEKINKVLFTNILGVTNTILPFLPTLKNQKSGSIVVVSSVASFIPLPGRGGYSSSKIAVRRLFDSWRPTLKEYGINVITICPGFIDTPMTERIRFKPFLKDVETAANAFVKAIDKGKKTYVYPWQMRFLVRLVKVIPQNIIDLFIGDSNKYYK
;
A
#
# COMPACT_ATOMS: atom_id res chain seq x y z
N MET A 1 5.11 -2.15 -6.35
CA MET A 1 5.45 -3.49 -5.79
C MET A 1 4.26 -4.09 -5.04
N GLY A 2 4.18 -5.45 -4.91
CA GLY A 2 2.99 -6.14 -4.36
C GLY A 2 1.88 -6.32 -5.39
N ALA A 3 2.22 -6.56 -6.65
CA ALA A 3 1.27 -6.61 -7.78
C ALA A 3 0.61 -7.99 -8.00
N SER A 4 0.95 -9.03 -7.22
CA SER A 4 0.49 -10.39 -7.50
C SER A 4 -0.99 -10.67 -7.16
N THR A 5 -1.59 -9.92 -6.24
CA THR A 5 -3.00 -10.12 -5.79
C THR A 5 -3.62 -8.83 -5.26
N GLY A 6 -4.92 -8.86 -4.98
CA GLY A 6 -5.65 -7.78 -4.30
C GLY A 6 -5.52 -6.42 -4.97
N ILE A 7 -5.33 -5.37 -4.17
CA ILE A 7 -5.27 -3.97 -4.64
C ILE A 7 -4.15 -3.77 -5.66
N GLY A 8 -2.96 -4.36 -5.45
CA GLY A 8 -1.83 -4.19 -6.37
C GLY A 8 -2.09 -4.79 -7.76
N LYS A 9 -2.72 -5.98 -7.83
CA LYS A 9 -3.18 -6.58 -9.08
C LYS A 9 -4.21 -5.69 -9.77
N ALA A 10 -5.21 -5.22 -9.03
CA ALA A 10 -6.28 -4.40 -9.59
C ALA A 10 -5.76 -3.04 -10.13
N LEU A 11 -4.81 -2.42 -9.42
CA LEU A 11 -4.14 -1.21 -9.90
C LEU A 11 -3.34 -1.48 -11.19
N ALA A 12 -2.59 -2.58 -11.26
CA ALA A 12 -1.84 -2.95 -12.46
C ALA A 12 -2.77 -3.12 -13.67
N LEU A 13 -3.86 -3.88 -13.51
CA LEU A 13 -4.87 -4.07 -14.56
C LEU A 13 -5.55 -2.76 -14.99
N LYS A 14 -5.71 -1.82 -14.05
CA LYS A 14 -6.33 -0.53 -14.36
C LYS A 14 -5.40 0.37 -15.14
N TYR A 15 -4.12 0.49 -14.71
CA TYR A 15 -3.12 1.26 -15.44
C TYR A 15 -2.79 0.64 -16.81
N ALA A 16 -2.86 -0.69 -16.96
CA ALA A 16 -2.62 -1.38 -18.22
C ALA A 16 -3.50 -0.88 -19.39
N LYS A 17 -4.66 -0.24 -19.10
CA LYS A 17 -5.56 0.33 -20.09
C LYS A 17 -5.10 1.70 -20.63
N GLN A 18 -3.97 2.23 -20.17
CA GLN A 18 -3.50 3.59 -20.46
C GLN A 18 -2.24 3.61 -21.37
N ASN A 19 -1.89 2.50 -22.03
CA ASN A 19 -0.69 2.37 -22.88
C ASN A 19 0.59 2.72 -22.09
N VAL A 20 0.91 1.93 -21.08
CA VAL A 20 2.02 2.17 -20.15
C VAL A 20 3.03 1.04 -20.12
N ILE A 21 4.23 1.33 -19.64
CA ILE A 21 5.22 0.31 -19.25
C ILE A 21 5.05 0.03 -17.76
N LEU A 22 4.78 -1.23 -17.39
CA LEU A 22 4.53 -1.66 -16.02
C LEU A 22 5.66 -2.55 -15.49
N GLY A 23 6.31 -2.13 -14.42
CA GLY A 23 7.15 -2.97 -13.58
C GLY A 23 6.31 -3.69 -12.51
N LEU A 24 6.05 -4.97 -12.67
CA LEU A 24 5.26 -5.79 -11.75
C LEU A 24 6.20 -6.57 -10.83
N ALA A 25 6.18 -6.26 -9.53
CA ALA A 25 7.09 -6.89 -8.58
C ALA A 25 6.35 -7.53 -7.40
N ALA A 26 6.70 -8.79 -7.08
CA ALA A 26 6.28 -9.53 -5.91
C ALA A 26 7.12 -10.81 -5.75
N ARG A 27 6.93 -11.54 -4.64
CA ARG A 27 7.62 -12.81 -4.38
C ARG A 27 7.11 -13.97 -5.24
N ARG A 28 5.80 -13.99 -5.56
CA ARG A 28 5.11 -15.09 -6.27
C ARG A 28 5.10 -14.80 -7.77
N VAL A 29 6.08 -15.34 -8.48
CA VAL A 29 6.28 -15.09 -9.92
C VAL A 29 5.12 -15.62 -10.76
N GLU A 30 4.64 -16.82 -10.48
CA GLU A 30 3.51 -17.45 -11.20
C GLU A 30 2.26 -16.56 -11.21
N LEU A 31 1.95 -15.94 -10.06
CA LEU A 31 0.83 -15.01 -9.99
C LEU A 31 1.10 -13.69 -10.72
N LEU A 32 2.37 -13.25 -10.77
CA LEU A 32 2.76 -12.06 -11.54
C LEU A 32 2.63 -12.32 -13.04
N GLU A 33 2.99 -13.51 -13.52
CA GLU A 33 2.83 -13.89 -14.93
C GLU A 33 1.38 -13.83 -15.37
N ASN A 34 0.45 -14.33 -14.55
CA ASN A 34 -0.98 -14.22 -14.83
C ASN A 34 -1.45 -12.76 -14.91
N VAL A 35 -0.96 -11.90 -14.01
CA VAL A 35 -1.28 -10.47 -14.03
C VAL A 35 -0.66 -9.80 -15.26
N ALA A 36 0.59 -10.09 -15.58
CA ALA A 36 1.29 -9.55 -16.74
C ALA A 36 0.60 -9.93 -18.05
N LYS A 37 0.19 -11.22 -18.19
CA LYS A 37 -0.59 -11.69 -19.34
C LYS A 37 -1.86 -10.86 -19.53
N ALA A 38 -2.62 -10.65 -18.46
CA ALA A 38 -3.84 -9.85 -18.52
C ALA A 38 -3.55 -8.35 -18.83
N CYS A 39 -2.45 -7.79 -18.31
CA CYS A 39 -2.05 -6.41 -18.63
C CYS A 39 -1.65 -6.26 -20.10
N ARG A 40 -0.92 -7.22 -20.67
CA ARG A 40 -0.54 -7.20 -22.11
C ARG A 40 -1.73 -7.27 -23.04
N GLN A 41 -2.81 -7.96 -22.65
CA GLN A 41 -4.07 -7.97 -23.39
C GLN A 41 -4.74 -6.57 -23.46
N SER A 42 -4.35 -5.66 -22.59
CA SER A 42 -4.83 -4.28 -22.53
C SER A 42 -3.82 -3.26 -23.10
N SER A 43 -2.87 -3.71 -23.94
CA SER A 43 -1.84 -2.89 -24.62
C SER A 43 -0.70 -2.38 -23.73
N ALA A 44 -0.54 -2.86 -22.49
CA ALA A 44 0.60 -2.50 -21.64
C ALA A 44 1.83 -3.36 -21.95
N ILE A 45 3.01 -2.73 -21.90
CA ILE A 45 4.29 -3.45 -21.84
C ILE A 45 4.55 -3.82 -20.39
N THR A 46 4.90 -5.09 -20.12
CA THR A 46 5.08 -5.55 -18.74
C THR A 46 6.44 -6.20 -18.52
N HIS A 47 7.10 -5.81 -17.43
CA HIS A 47 8.32 -6.43 -16.92
C HIS A 47 8.07 -6.99 -15.52
N ILE A 48 8.52 -8.21 -15.28
CA ILE A 48 8.27 -8.95 -14.03
C ILE A 48 9.55 -9.03 -13.22
N TYR A 49 9.43 -8.75 -11.93
CA TYR A 49 10.53 -8.80 -10.98
C TYR A 49 10.16 -9.67 -9.77
N LYS A 50 10.95 -10.72 -9.53
CA LYS A 50 10.87 -11.47 -8.28
C LYS A 50 11.54 -10.66 -7.19
N VAL A 51 10.76 -10.04 -6.30
CA VAL A 51 11.27 -9.17 -5.24
C VAL A 51 10.64 -9.53 -3.90
N ASP A 52 11.45 -9.71 -2.88
CA ASP A 52 11.01 -9.57 -1.50
C ASP A 52 11.32 -8.14 -1.04
N VAL A 53 10.29 -7.39 -0.68
CA VAL A 53 10.46 -5.98 -0.28
C VAL A 53 11.25 -5.81 1.03
N THR A 54 11.44 -6.89 1.80
CA THR A 54 12.32 -6.88 2.97
C THR A 54 13.80 -6.98 2.61
N ASN A 55 14.12 -7.32 1.36
CA ASN A 55 15.49 -7.34 0.82
C ASN A 55 15.73 -6.05 0.04
N GLU A 56 16.53 -5.16 0.60
CA GLU A 56 16.89 -3.89 -0.01
C GLU A 56 17.60 -4.06 -1.37
N LYS A 57 18.51 -5.06 -1.48
CA LYS A 57 19.27 -5.32 -2.71
C LYS A 57 18.35 -5.73 -3.86
N ASP A 58 17.35 -6.59 -3.59
CA ASP A 58 16.35 -6.99 -4.60
C ASP A 58 15.56 -5.77 -5.09
N CYS A 59 15.15 -4.90 -4.17
CA CYS A 59 14.40 -3.68 -4.49
C CYS A 59 15.23 -2.72 -5.32
N SER A 60 16.49 -2.48 -4.94
CA SER A 60 17.41 -1.58 -5.62
C SER A 60 17.75 -2.09 -7.03
N LYS A 61 18.05 -3.40 -7.15
CA LYS A 61 18.32 -4.04 -8.45
C LYS A 61 17.13 -3.89 -9.39
N SER A 62 15.93 -4.25 -8.92
CA SER A 62 14.72 -4.16 -9.75
C SER A 62 14.38 -2.72 -10.16
N ALA A 63 14.66 -1.74 -9.31
CA ALA A 63 14.46 -0.33 -9.61
C ALA A 63 15.40 0.14 -10.73
N THR A 64 16.71 -0.17 -10.60
CA THR A 64 17.72 0.18 -11.61
C THR A 64 17.42 -0.45 -12.96
N GLU A 65 17.08 -1.74 -12.98
CA GLU A 65 16.72 -2.46 -14.21
C GLU A 65 15.48 -1.87 -14.87
N PHE A 66 14.44 -1.60 -14.08
CA PHE A 66 13.20 -1.01 -14.62
C PHE A 66 13.43 0.38 -15.20
N VAL A 67 14.12 1.25 -14.49
CA VAL A 67 14.41 2.62 -14.96
C VAL A 67 15.22 2.59 -16.25
N LYS A 68 16.21 1.67 -16.36
CA LYS A 68 17.00 1.49 -17.58
C LYS A 68 16.14 1.08 -18.78
N ILE A 69 15.19 0.17 -18.58
CA ILE A 69 14.32 -0.35 -19.66
C ILE A 69 13.26 0.68 -20.05
N ALA A 70 12.64 1.34 -19.07
CA ALA A 70 11.54 2.28 -19.30
C ALA A 70 12.00 3.70 -19.66
N GLY A 71 13.29 4.00 -19.51
CA GLY A 71 13.85 5.35 -19.73
C GLY A 71 13.52 6.35 -18.62
N GLY A 72 12.84 5.91 -17.53
CA GLY A 72 12.43 6.74 -16.42
C GLY A 72 11.34 6.09 -15.57
N ILE A 73 10.67 6.89 -14.73
CA ILE A 73 9.58 6.43 -13.86
C ILE A 73 8.61 7.56 -13.56
N ASP A 74 7.32 7.35 -13.80
CA ASP A 74 6.27 8.32 -13.49
C ASP A 74 5.63 8.06 -12.13
N ILE A 75 5.37 6.78 -11.81
CA ILE A 75 4.65 6.42 -10.58
C ILE A 75 5.29 5.19 -9.92
N VAL A 76 5.67 5.32 -8.66
CA VAL A 76 6.12 4.20 -7.81
C VAL A 76 5.06 3.90 -6.76
N ILE A 77 4.54 2.66 -6.75
CA ILE A 77 3.47 2.24 -5.82
C ILE A 77 4.01 1.20 -4.84
N ALA A 78 4.17 1.57 -3.56
CA ALA A 78 4.46 0.67 -2.46
C ALA A 78 3.14 0.12 -1.89
N ASN A 79 2.71 -1.04 -2.43
CA ASN A 79 1.47 -1.70 -2.02
C ASN A 79 1.72 -2.99 -1.22
N SER A 80 2.91 -3.57 -1.27
CA SER A 80 3.25 -4.78 -0.49
C SER A 80 2.95 -4.57 0.99
N GLY A 81 2.34 -5.58 1.60
CA GLY A 81 2.06 -5.55 3.03
C GLY A 81 1.48 -6.85 3.53
N VAL A 82 1.57 -7.07 4.82
CA VAL A 82 0.98 -8.21 5.52
C VAL A 82 0.14 -7.70 6.69
N GLY A 83 -0.97 -8.40 6.97
CA GLY A 83 -1.82 -8.17 8.13
C GLY A 83 -1.93 -9.47 8.92
N ARG A 84 -1.44 -9.49 10.14
CA ARG A 84 -1.50 -10.64 11.06
C ARG A 84 -2.01 -10.19 12.41
N ASN A 85 -2.55 -11.12 13.19
CA ASN A 85 -2.81 -10.91 14.61
C ASN A 85 -1.46 -10.93 15.36
N ASP A 86 -1.34 -10.09 16.37
CA ASP A 86 -0.07 -9.85 17.08
C ASP A 86 0.33 -11.03 17.98
N ASP A 87 -0.67 -11.77 18.54
CA ASP A 87 -0.41 -12.89 19.46
C ASP A 87 0.48 -12.47 20.66
N ILE A 88 0.14 -11.34 21.27
CA ILE A 88 0.96 -10.70 22.30
C ILE A 88 1.15 -11.57 23.54
N LEU A 89 0.17 -12.43 23.88
CA LEU A 89 0.24 -13.31 25.05
C LEU A 89 1.19 -14.51 24.85
N SER A 90 1.66 -14.76 23.62
CA SER A 90 2.67 -15.80 23.37
C SER A 90 4.08 -15.41 23.86
N GLY A 91 4.32 -14.12 24.16
CA GLY A 91 5.64 -13.60 24.49
C GLY A 91 6.62 -13.54 23.30
N SER A 92 6.20 -13.94 22.08
CA SER A 92 7.03 -13.91 20.87
C SER A 92 6.83 -12.61 20.10
N SER A 93 7.93 -11.95 19.76
CA SER A 93 7.92 -10.76 18.89
C SER A 93 7.86 -11.08 17.39
N GLU A 94 7.99 -12.35 16.99
CA GLU A 94 8.17 -12.77 15.58
C GLU A 94 7.07 -12.25 14.65
N LYS A 95 5.80 -12.46 15.05
CA LYS A 95 4.65 -12.06 14.21
C LYS A 95 4.58 -10.55 14.03
N ILE A 96 4.81 -9.79 15.10
CA ILE A 96 4.80 -8.32 15.09
C ILE A 96 5.97 -7.81 14.25
N ASN A 97 7.19 -8.28 14.49
CA ASN A 97 8.39 -7.87 13.77
C ASN A 97 8.25 -8.14 12.27
N LYS A 98 7.72 -9.31 11.87
CA LYS A 98 7.45 -9.61 10.46
C LYS A 98 6.51 -8.60 9.80
N VAL A 99 5.50 -8.14 10.53
CA VAL A 99 4.59 -7.10 10.02
C VAL A 99 5.32 -5.76 9.90
N LEU A 100 6.08 -5.35 10.93
CA LEU A 100 6.83 -4.10 10.93
C LEU A 100 7.88 -4.07 9.82
N PHE A 101 8.70 -5.11 9.69
CA PHE A 101 9.69 -5.23 8.61
C PHE A 101 9.06 -5.14 7.22
N THR A 102 8.00 -5.92 6.97
CA THR A 102 7.37 -5.92 5.65
C THR A 102 6.69 -4.59 5.34
N ASN A 103 5.94 -4.04 6.32
CA ASN A 103 5.06 -2.91 6.06
C ASN A 103 5.78 -1.55 6.18
N ILE A 104 6.89 -1.45 6.91
CA ILE A 104 7.66 -0.20 7.07
C ILE A 104 8.90 -0.25 6.21
N LEU A 105 9.85 -1.16 6.48
CA LEU A 105 11.10 -1.23 5.72
C LEU A 105 10.85 -1.63 4.27
N GLY A 106 9.87 -2.53 4.02
CA GLY A 106 9.47 -2.85 2.66
C GLY A 106 8.95 -1.66 1.85
N VAL A 107 8.36 -0.66 2.50
CA VAL A 107 7.94 0.59 1.84
C VAL A 107 9.14 1.47 1.51
N THR A 108 10.07 1.68 2.45
CA THR A 108 11.27 2.48 2.20
C THR A 108 12.14 1.83 1.13
N ASN A 109 12.39 0.52 1.21
CA ASN A 109 13.12 -0.23 0.19
C ASN A 109 12.46 -0.15 -1.19
N THR A 110 11.13 -0.08 -1.25
CA THR A 110 10.40 0.08 -2.52
C THR A 110 10.58 1.47 -3.12
N ILE A 111 10.55 2.52 -2.32
CA ILE A 111 10.45 3.91 -2.79
C ILE A 111 11.83 4.54 -3.02
N LEU A 112 12.75 4.41 -2.04
CA LEU A 112 13.99 5.16 -2.03
C LEU A 112 14.88 4.92 -3.26
N PRO A 113 15.00 3.69 -3.83
CA PRO A 113 15.83 3.46 -5.01
C PRO A 113 15.39 4.26 -6.26
N PHE A 114 14.13 4.69 -6.34
CA PHE A 114 13.63 5.49 -7.47
C PHE A 114 13.79 7.00 -7.29
N LEU A 115 14.06 7.48 -6.06
CA LEU A 115 14.12 8.92 -5.79
C LEU A 115 15.21 9.66 -6.59
N PRO A 116 16.42 9.11 -6.83
CA PRO A 116 17.41 9.78 -7.67
C PRO A 116 16.89 10.07 -9.07
N THR A 117 16.19 9.11 -9.68
CA THR A 117 15.59 9.26 -11.02
C THR A 117 14.48 10.31 -11.00
N LEU A 118 13.52 10.20 -10.07
CA LEU A 118 12.42 11.17 -9.93
C LEU A 118 12.93 12.59 -9.68
N LYS A 119 13.97 12.75 -8.86
CA LYS A 119 14.63 14.03 -8.59
C LYS A 119 15.22 14.63 -9.86
N ASN A 120 15.93 13.82 -10.65
CA ASN A 120 16.55 14.29 -11.90
C ASN A 120 15.48 14.64 -12.94
N GLN A 121 14.37 13.89 -13.00
CA GLN A 121 13.22 14.18 -13.88
C GLN A 121 12.45 15.45 -13.46
N LYS A 122 12.57 15.86 -12.19
CA LYS A 122 11.77 16.94 -11.57
C LYS A 122 10.26 16.71 -11.70
N SER A 123 9.84 15.46 -11.75
CA SER A 123 8.44 15.04 -11.92
C SER A 123 8.21 13.63 -11.43
N GLY A 124 6.95 13.28 -11.18
CA GLY A 124 6.50 11.95 -10.87
C GLY A 124 5.76 11.85 -9.53
N SER A 125 5.43 10.63 -9.15
CA SER A 125 4.63 10.37 -7.95
C SER A 125 5.12 9.16 -7.19
N ILE A 126 5.22 9.28 -5.87
CA ILE A 126 5.38 8.13 -4.97
C ILE A 126 4.08 7.89 -4.21
N VAL A 127 3.65 6.64 -4.17
CA VAL A 127 2.37 6.22 -3.59
C VAL A 127 2.61 5.13 -2.55
N VAL A 128 2.03 5.28 -1.36
CA VAL A 128 1.94 4.20 -0.38
C VAL A 128 0.49 3.78 -0.16
N VAL A 129 0.26 2.46 -0.13
CA VAL A 129 -1.00 1.89 0.32
C VAL A 129 -0.92 1.65 1.82
N SER A 130 -1.43 2.61 2.59
CA SER A 130 -1.59 2.54 4.04
C SER A 130 -2.92 1.82 4.38
N SER A 131 -3.71 2.34 5.31
CA SER A 131 -5.03 1.82 5.72
C SER A 131 -5.77 2.85 6.57
N VAL A 132 -7.07 2.70 6.72
CA VAL A 132 -7.84 3.37 7.79
C VAL A 132 -7.33 3.00 9.19
N ALA A 133 -6.71 1.83 9.35
CA ALA A 133 -6.01 1.41 10.57
C ALA A 133 -4.84 2.34 10.97
N SER A 134 -4.42 3.26 10.08
CA SER A 134 -3.47 4.32 10.42
C SER A 134 -4.10 5.49 11.20
N PHE A 135 -5.39 5.46 11.43
CA PHE A 135 -6.12 6.47 12.19
C PHE A 135 -6.82 5.91 13.42
N ILE A 136 -7.10 4.60 13.42
CA ILE A 136 -7.86 3.90 14.45
C ILE A 136 -7.07 2.66 14.85
N PRO A 137 -6.73 2.46 16.13
CA PRO A 137 -6.11 1.22 16.59
C PRO A 137 -7.06 0.04 16.37
N LEU A 138 -6.52 -1.08 15.88
CA LEU A 138 -7.28 -2.31 15.73
C LEU A 138 -6.87 -3.29 16.81
N PRO A 139 -7.80 -3.75 17.68
CA PRO A 139 -7.51 -4.74 18.71
C PRO A 139 -6.86 -5.99 18.12
N GLY A 140 -5.83 -6.53 18.78
CA GLY A 140 -5.08 -7.70 18.33
C GLY A 140 -4.25 -7.50 17.06
N ARG A 141 -4.17 -6.26 16.53
CA ARG A 141 -3.39 -5.89 15.34
C ARG A 141 -2.58 -4.62 15.53
N GLY A 142 -2.00 -4.44 16.68
CA GLY A 142 -1.16 -3.28 17.01
C GLY A 142 0.03 -3.15 16.08
N GLY A 143 0.73 -4.24 15.77
CA GLY A 143 1.81 -4.24 14.79
C GLY A 143 1.36 -3.75 13.40
N TYR A 144 0.19 -4.18 12.93
CA TYR A 144 -0.37 -3.71 11.66
C TYR A 144 -0.73 -2.22 11.73
N SER A 145 -1.51 -1.80 12.73
CA SER A 145 -1.93 -0.41 12.87
C SER A 145 -0.73 0.52 12.99
N SER A 146 0.24 0.18 13.85
CA SER A 146 1.49 0.95 14.03
C SER A 146 2.28 1.06 12.73
N SER A 147 2.41 -0.04 11.96
CA SER A 147 3.09 0.00 10.67
C SER A 147 2.42 0.95 9.68
N LYS A 148 1.06 0.98 9.66
CA LYS A 148 0.31 1.85 8.75
C LYS A 148 0.32 3.32 9.19
N ILE A 149 0.40 3.59 10.50
CA ILE A 149 0.68 4.94 11.04
C ILE A 149 2.07 5.40 10.61
N ALA A 150 3.10 4.55 10.82
CA ALA A 150 4.49 4.88 10.50
C ALA A 150 4.67 5.29 9.03
N VAL A 151 4.21 4.48 8.08
CA VAL A 151 4.38 4.80 6.65
C VAL A 151 3.58 6.03 6.23
N ARG A 152 2.40 6.25 6.81
CA ARG A 152 1.63 7.48 6.56
C ARG A 152 2.41 8.71 7.05
N ARG A 153 3.02 8.65 8.24
CA ARG A 153 3.81 9.75 8.80
C ARG A 153 5.10 9.98 8.02
N LEU A 154 5.78 8.94 7.58
CA LEU A 154 6.94 9.07 6.68
C LEU A 154 6.57 9.87 5.41
N PHE A 155 5.48 9.50 4.74
CA PHE A 155 5.03 10.19 3.54
C PHE A 155 4.57 11.62 3.81
N ASP A 156 3.91 11.87 4.95
CA ASP A 156 3.55 13.24 5.36
C ASP A 156 4.82 14.10 5.56
N SER A 157 5.87 13.55 6.16
CA SER A 157 7.15 14.24 6.42
C SER A 157 7.98 14.45 5.15
N TRP A 158 7.96 13.51 4.20
CA TRP A 158 8.71 13.64 2.93
C TRP A 158 8.07 14.63 1.95
N ARG A 159 6.78 14.89 2.10
CA ARG A 159 6.02 15.70 1.14
C ARG A 159 6.58 17.11 0.93
N PRO A 160 6.95 17.90 1.96
CA PRO A 160 7.53 19.24 1.73
C PRO A 160 8.81 19.16 0.92
N THR A 161 9.76 18.32 1.31
CA THR A 161 11.05 18.16 0.64
C THR A 161 10.91 17.71 -0.81
N LEU A 162 10.07 16.68 -1.07
CA LEU A 162 9.92 16.12 -2.41
C LEU A 162 9.12 17.03 -3.35
N LYS A 163 8.29 17.93 -2.80
CA LYS A 163 7.58 18.93 -3.58
C LYS A 163 8.53 19.89 -4.31
N GLU A 164 9.68 20.23 -3.72
CA GLU A 164 10.70 21.09 -4.32
C GLU A 164 11.28 20.48 -5.60
N TYR A 165 11.21 19.15 -5.74
CA TYR A 165 11.63 18.41 -6.93
C TYR A 165 10.46 18.03 -7.84
N GLY A 166 9.27 18.62 -7.69
CA GLY A 166 8.11 18.31 -8.51
C GLY A 166 7.51 16.91 -8.27
N ILE A 167 7.86 16.23 -7.17
CA ILE A 167 7.43 14.87 -6.87
C ILE A 167 6.19 14.90 -5.99
N ASN A 168 5.11 14.25 -6.44
CA ASN A 168 3.88 14.08 -5.67
C ASN A 168 4.04 12.94 -4.64
N VAL A 169 3.61 13.19 -3.41
CA VAL A 169 3.65 12.20 -2.32
C VAL A 169 2.22 11.87 -1.89
N ILE A 170 1.80 10.65 -2.18
CA ILE A 170 0.40 10.23 -2.09
C ILE A 170 0.23 9.05 -1.14
N THR A 171 -0.68 9.17 -0.19
CA THR A 171 -1.04 8.12 0.74
C THR A 171 -2.48 7.66 0.49
N ILE A 172 -2.65 6.41 0.07
CA ILE A 172 -3.97 5.77 -0.06
C ILE A 172 -4.28 5.05 1.25
N CYS A 173 -5.44 5.31 1.83
CA CYS A 173 -5.91 4.71 3.08
C CYS A 173 -7.22 3.93 2.83
N PRO A 174 -7.15 2.68 2.37
CA PRO A 174 -8.32 1.85 2.20
C PRO A 174 -8.98 1.49 3.53
N GLY A 175 -10.30 1.38 3.54
CA GLY A 175 -11.05 0.62 4.51
C GLY A 175 -11.04 -0.88 4.16
N PHE A 176 -12.19 -1.54 4.30
CA PHE A 176 -12.31 -2.95 3.92
C PHE A 176 -12.54 -3.07 2.42
N ILE A 177 -11.56 -3.70 1.74
CA ILE A 177 -11.59 -4.03 0.32
C ILE A 177 -11.59 -5.55 0.21
N ASP A 178 -12.43 -6.11 -0.65
CA ASP A 178 -12.52 -7.55 -0.86
C ASP A 178 -11.26 -8.07 -1.54
N THR A 179 -10.42 -8.71 -0.74
CA THR A 179 -9.09 -9.21 -1.11
C THR A 179 -8.74 -10.40 -0.22
N PRO A 180 -7.77 -11.25 -0.61
CA PRO A 180 -7.30 -12.34 0.23
C PRO A 180 -6.84 -11.91 1.64
N MET A 181 -6.38 -10.67 1.80
CA MET A 181 -5.97 -10.14 3.11
C MET A 181 -7.15 -9.95 4.08
N THR A 182 -8.33 -9.65 3.57
CA THR A 182 -9.53 -9.36 4.37
C THR A 182 -10.47 -10.54 4.48
N GLU A 183 -10.22 -11.64 3.80
CA GLU A 183 -11.11 -12.81 3.71
C GLU A 183 -11.51 -13.34 5.10
N ARG A 184 -10.55 -13.46 6.02
CA ARG A 184 -10.74 -13.98 7.38
C ARG A 184 -11.28 -12.96 8.39
N ILE A 185 -11.56 -11.74 7.98
CA ILE A 185 -12.14 -10.72 8.85
C ILE A 185 -13.66 -10.87 8.85
N ARG A 186 -14.28 -11.06 10.01
CA ARG A 186 -15.74 -11.24 10.12
C ARG A 186 -16.50 -9.94 9.91
N PHE A 187 -16.10 -8.89 10.59
CA PHE A 187 -16.79 -7.59 10.54
C PHE A 187 -16.06 -6.64 9.59
N LYS A 188 -16.69 -6.35 8.46
CA LYS A 188 -16.13 -5.54 7.35
C LYS A 188 -17.09 -4.41 6.98
N PRO A 189 -17.24 -3.38 7.84
CA PRO A 189 -18.15 -2.29 7.54
C PRO A 189 -17.75 -1.59 6.25
N PHE A 190 -18.74 -1.30 5.41
CA PHE A 190 -18.55 -0.62 4.12
C PHE A 190 -17.58 -1.36 3.17
N LEU A 191 -17.59 -2.70 3.19
CA LEU A 191 -16.81 -3.52 2.26
C LEU A 191 -17.05 -3.06 0.83
N LYS A 192 -15.96 -2.93 0.07
CA LYS A 192 -15.99 -2.56 -1.35
C LYS A 192 -15.24 -3.59 -2.18
N ASP A 193 -15.72 -3.83 -3.38
CA ASP A 193 -15.01 -4.65 -4.35
C ASP A 193 -13.69 -3.98 -4.75
N VAL A 194 -12.72 -4.83 -5.15
CA VAL A 194 -11.37 -4.39 -5.43
C VAL A 194 -11.26 -3.57 -6.73
N GLU A 195 -12.12 -3.81 -7.72
CA GLU A 195 -12.09 -3.08 -9.00
C GLU A 195 -12.61 -1.66 -8.83
N THR A 196 -13.75 -1.48 -8.15
CA THR A 196 -14.28 -0.16 -7.81
C THR A 196 -13.29 0.63 -6.97
N ALA A 197 -12.64 -0.03 -6.00
CA ALA A 197 -11.61 0.60 -5.20
C ALA A 197 -10.39 1.03 -6.04
N ALA A 198 -9.90 0.17 -6.94
CA ALA A 198 -8.78 0.50 -7.84
C ALA A 198 -9.11 1.69 -8.75
N ASN A 199 -10.33 1.77 -9.28
CA ASN A 199 -10.78 2.94 -10.06
C ASN A 199 -10.70 4.24 -9.25
N ALA A 200 -11.13 4.19 -7.98
CA ALA A 200 -11.08 5.35 -7.09
C ALA A 200 -9.63 5.72 -6.73
N PHE A 201 -8.76 4.73 -6.56
CA PHE A 201 -7.34 4.94 -6.23
C PHE A 201 -6.57 5.53 -7.40
N VAL A 202 -6.74 5.01 -8.62
CA VAL A 202 -6.11 5.58 -9.83
C VAL A 202 -6.52 7.05 -9.97
N LYS A 203 -7.82 7.37 -9.90
CA LYS A 203 -8.30 8.77 -9.95
C LYS A 203 -7.70 9.66 -8.84
N ALA A 204 -7.45 9.10 -7.65
CA ALA A 204 -6.84 9.85 -6.56
C ALA A 204 -5.34 10.07 -6.77
N ILE A 205 -4.64 9.09 -7.34
CA ILE A 205 -3.22 9.16 -7.71
C ILE A 205 -3.03 10.19 -8.83
N ASP A 206 -3.78 10.08 -9.93
CA ASP A 206 -3.70 10.98 -11.08
C ASP A 206 -4.01 12.44 -10.70
N LYS A 207 -4.87 12.65 -9.69
CA LYS A 207 -5.16 13.97 -9.13
C LYS A 207 -4.18 14.44 -8.06
N GLY A 208 -3.13 13.71 -7.76
CA GLY A 208 -2.14 14.06 -6.74
C GLY A 208 -2.71 14.22 -5.33
N LYS A 209 -3.72 13.42 -4.93
CA LYS A 209 -4.37 13.53 -3.62
C LYS A 209 -3.39 13.17 -2.50
N LYS A 210 -3.01 14.14 -1.65
CA LYS A 210 -2.03 13.96 -0.57
C LYS A 210 -2.34 12.77 0.34
N THR A 211 -3.59 12.67 0.82
CA THR A 211 -4.09 11.53 1.61
C THR A 211 -5.52 11.25 1.18
N TYR A 212 -5.75 10.02 0.72
CA TYR A 212 -7.05 9.59 0.20
C TYR A 212 -7.59 8.44 1.02
N VAL A 213 -8.62 8.70 1.83
CA VAL A 213 -9.36 7.71 2.60
C VAL A 213 -10.55 7.23 1.78
N TYR A 214 -10.71 5.91 1.63
CA TYR A 214 -11.77 5.27 0.86
C TYR A 214 -12.35 4.06 1.59
N PRO A 215 -13.66 3.85 1.53
CA PRO A 215 -14.68 4.67 0.90
C PRO A 215 -15.02 5.95 1.70
N TRP A 216 -15.91 6.79 1.16
CA TRP A 216 -16.24 8.08 1.79
C TRP A 216 -16.80 7.95 3.21
N GLN A 217 -17.54 6.86 3.51
CA GLN A 217 -18.05 6.57 4.85
C GLN A 217 -16.88 6.42 5.85
N MET A 218 -15.81 5.73 5.44
CA MET A 218 -14.61 5.60 6.26
C MET A 218 -13.90 6.95 6.48
N ARG A 219 -13.97 7.86 5.50
CA ARG A 219 -13.44 9.22 5.68
C ARG A 219 -14.18 9.98 6.78
N PHE A 220 -15.49 9.84 6.83
CA PHE A 220 -16.31 10.44 7.89
C PHE A 220 -15.98 9.81 9.25
N LEU A 221 -15.94 8.47 9.34
CA LEU A 221 -15.60 7.76 10.56
C LEU A 221 -14.22 8.16 11.11
N VAL A 222 -13.20 8.23 10.24
CA VAL A 222 -11.85 8.68 10.62
C VAL A 222 -11.85 10.09 11.18
N ARG A 223 -12.66 11.00 10.62
CA ARG A 223 -12.78 12.36 11.15
C ARG A 223 -13.42 12.38 12.55
N LEU A 224 -14.45 11.57 12.72
CA LEU A 224 -15.16 11.46 14.01
C LEU A 224 -14.21 10.91 15.10
N VAL A 225 -13.51 9.81 14.81
CA VAL A 225 -12.59 9.17 15.77
C VAL A 225 -11.46 10.10 16.22
N LYS A 226 -11.01 11.01 15.38
CA LYS A 226 -9.95 11.97 15.75
C LYS A 226 -10.32 12.96 16.85
N VAL A 227 -11.60 13.17 17.08
CA VAL A 227 -12.10 14.12 18.11
C VAL A 227 -12.66 13.41 19.35
N ILE A 228 -12.78 12.08 19.30
CA ILE A 228 -13.24 11.27 20.42
C ILE A 228 -12.05 10.94 21.35
N PRO A 229 -12.13 11.19 22.65
CA PRO A 229 -11.10 10.78 23.61
C PRO A 229 -10.86 9.27 23.61
N GLN A 230 -9.61 8.84 23.79
CA GLN A 230 -9.21 7.43 23.69
C GLN A 230 -9.99 6.51 24.63
N ASN A 231 -10.24 6.92 25.88
CA ASN A 231 -11.01 6.17 26.84
C ASN A 231 -12.44 5.88 26.38
N ILE A 232 -13.07 6.75 25.59
CA ILE A 232 -14.38 6.49 24.97
C ILE A 232 -14.22 5.47 23.84
N ILE A 233 -13.17 5.59 23.01
CA ILE A 233 -12.89 4.64 21.95
C ILE A 233 -12.68 3.23 22.53
N ASP A 234 -11.96 3.10 23.63
CA ASP A 234 -11.65 1.83 24.28
C ASP A 234 -12.92 1.10 24.77
N LEU A 235 -13.97 1.84 25.19
CA LEU A 235 -15.28 1.26 25.55
C LEU A 235 -15.98 0.60 24.37
N PHE A 236 -15.80 1.13 23.15
CA PHE A 236 -16.45 0.61 21.93
C PHE A 236 -15.63 -0.44 21.20
N ILE A 237 -14.31 -0.44 21.36
CA ILE A 237 -13.41 -1.33 20.65
C ILE A 237 -13.43 -2.77 21.22
N GLY A 238 -13.84 -3.01 22.46
CA GLY A 238 -14.12 -4.33 23.05
C GLY A 238 -13.08 -5.43 22.78
N ASP A 239 -13.36 -6.63 23.23
CA ASP A 239 -12.47 -7.79 23.14
C ASP A 239 -12.12 -8.18 21.68
N SER A 240 -10.81 -8.30 21.40
CA SER A 240 -10.26 -8.66 20.08
C SER A 240 -10.79 -10.01 19.54
N ASN A 241 -11.19 -10.93 20.42
CA ASN A 241 -11.72 -12.25 20.06
C ASN A 241 -13.05 -12.19 19.29
N LYS A 242 -13.76 -11.05 19.34
CA LYS A 242 -15.01 -10.85 18.58
C LYS A 242 -14.78 -10.58 17.08
N TYR A 243 -13.61 -10.13 16.70
CA TYR A 243 -13.35 -9.61 15.34
C TYR A 243 -12.52 -10.54 14.46
N TYR A 244 -11.79 -11.48 15.06
CA TYR A 244 -10.84 -12.34 14.34
C TYR A 244 -10.98 -13.80 14.80
N LYS A 245 -11.00 -14.71 13.84
CA LYS A 245 -10.81 -16.14 14.04
C LYS A 245 -9.40 -16.56 13.70
#